data_6d7d614988c78a87bcda258a3ef35a96
#
_entry.id   6d7d614988c78a87bcda258a3ef35a96
#
_cell.length_a   1.000
_cell.length_b   1.000
_cell.length_c   1.000
_cell.angle_alpha   90.00
_cell.angle_beta   90.00
_cell.angle_gamma   90.00
#
_symmetry.space_group_name_H-M   'P 1'
#
loop_
_entity.id
_entity.type
_entity.pdbx_description
1 polymer ?
#
loop_
_entity_poly.entity_id
_entity_poly.type
_entity_poly.pdbx_seq_one_letter_code
_entity_poly.pdbx_strand_id
1 'polypeptide(L)'
;MLLDRISLKREAKDIVKCARVSAYGFTLLFLAISWLLNGLSDFVSLNEDLVYNIYYTTGVDLSFLILHRAFPPLLVTFVTVIVALLGVLLGAGYCLYHLGIRRGEEMPYLTLFDGFSFTGKLILLALVRYIFVFLWSMLFIIPGIIAAYRYRFAVYNLCEDPEMGVMDAINMSKAQTAGFKWQLFVLDLSFLGWQILCGLTLGILSIWIQPYRAQTDIGFFQQIKTIKGIGWRNTPPHDDTFRPNDPFGGTDNSWQ
;
A
#
# COMPACT_ATOMS: atom_id res chain seq x y z
N MET A 1 2.43 -20.93 15.57
CA MET A 1 2.95 -21.28 14.25
C MET A 1 3.72 -20.07 13.75
N LEU A 2 5.02 -20.22 13.46
CA LEU A 2 5.84 -19.11 12.92
C LEU A 2 5.62 -19.06 11.42
N LEU A 3 5.22 -17.89 10.91
CA LEU A 3 5.13 -17.62 9.48
C LEU A 3 6.53 -17.71 8.85
N ASP A 4 6.70 -18.54 7.83
CA ASP A 4 7.97 -18.63 7.10
C ASP A 4 8.14 -17.43 6.16
N ARG A 5 8.89 -16.43 6.64
CA ARG A 5 9.18 -15.19 5.91
C ARG A 5 10.04 -15.40 4.68
N ILE A 6 10.81 -16.48 4.64
CA ILE A 6 11.71 -16.77 3.51
C ILE A 6 10.88 -17.29 2.34
N SER A 7 9.99 -18.25 2.58
CA SER A 7 9.08 -18.77 1.57
C SER A 7 8.18 -17.67 1.01
N LEU A 8 7.61 -16.84 1.89
CA LEU A 8 6.74 -15.72 1.54
C LEU A 8 7.44 -14.69 0.64
N LYS A 9 8.70 -14.38 0.91
CA LYS A 9 9.51 -13.49 0.08
C LYS A 9 9.88 -14.11 -1.28
N ARG A 10 10.13 -15.41 -1.33
CA ARG A 10 10.37 -16.12 -2.61
C ARG A 10 9.13 -16.11 -3.47
N GLU A 11 8.00 -16.52 -2.92
CA GLU A 11 6.69 -16.49 -3.58
C GLU A 11 6.35 -15.10 -4.13
N ALA A 12 6.50 -14.04 -3.30
CA ALA A 12 6.29 -12.66 -3.72
C ALA A 12 7.15 -12.26 -4.93
N LYS A 13 8.41 -12.72 -4.97
CA LYS A 13 9.33 -12.45 -6.08
C LYS A 13 8.91 -13.17 -7.36
N ASP A 14 8.42 -14.38 -7.23
CA ASP A 14 7.99 -15.18 -8.37
C ASP A 14 6.68 -14.61 -8.97
N ILE A 15 5.71 -14.22 -8.13
CA ILE A 15 4.48 -13.56 -8.59
C ILE A 15 4.78 -12.27 -9.36
N VAL A 16 5.67 -11.41 -8.81
CA VAL A 16 6.05 -10.16 -9.49
C VAL A 16 6.69 -10.41 -10.85
N LYS A 17 7.46 -11.49 -11.02
CA LYS A 17 8.09 -11.86 -12.29
C LYS A 17 7.13 -12.48 -13.29
N CYS A 18 6.18 -13.27 -12.81
CA CYS A 18 5.24 -14.00 -13.66
C CYS A 18 3.99 -13.20 -14.05
N ALA A 19 3.81 -11.99 -13.50
CA ALA A 19 2.67 -11.15 -13.81
C ALA A 19 2.61 -10.80 -15.32
N ARG A 20 1.48 -11.08 -15.98
CA ARG A 20 1.27 -10.81 -17.42
C ARG A 20 1.42 -9.32 -17.75
N VAL A 21 0.78 -8.46 -16.97
CA VAL A 21 1.06 -7.01 -16.98
C VAL A 21 2.21 -6.78 -16.03
N SER A 22 3.30 -6.18 -16.51
CA SER A 22 4.51 -5.99 -15.72
C SER A 22 4.24 -5.22 -14.43
N ALA A 23 4.44 -5.87 -13.28
CA ALA A 23 4.30 -5.24 -11.96
C ALA A 23 5.29 -4.06 -11.77
N TYR A 24 6.42 -4.11 -12.45
CA TYR A 24 7.39 -3.01 -12.47
C TYR A 24 6.86 -1.81 -13.26
N GLY A 25 6.26 -2.04 -14.43
CA GLY A 25 5.62 -1.00 -15.24
C GLY A 25 4.44 -0.35 -14.53
N PHE A 26 3.61 -1.15 -13.86
CA PHE A 26 2.51 -0.67 -13.04
C PHE A 26 3.00 0.20 -11.88
N THR A 27 4.04 -0.25 -11.20
CA THR A 27 4.67 0.51 -10.10
C THR A 27 5.31 1.80 -10.61
N LEU A 28 5.95 1.78 -11.78
CA LEU A 28 6.50 2.98 -12.42
C LEU A 28 5.40 4.02 -12.69
N LEU A 29 4.26 3.58 -13.26
CA LEU A 29 3.11 4.45 -13.50
C LEU A 29 2.57 5.05 -12.20
N PHE A 30 2.38 4.22 -11.17
CA PHE A 30 1.94 4.66 -9.84
C PHE A 30 2.91 5.69 -9.23
N LEU A 31 4.21 5.43 -9.30
CA LEU A 31 5.24 6.35 -8.79
C LEU A 31 5.29 7.65 -9.59
N ALA A 32 5.18 7.60 -10.92
CA ALA A 32 5.18 8.78 -11.77
C ALA A 32 3.99 9.70 -11.47
N ILE A 33 2.79 9.13 -11.34
CA ILE A 33 1.60 9.90 -10.99
C ILE A 33 1.72 10.46 -9.56
N SER A 34 2.17 9.65 -8.60
CA SER A 34 2.37 10.09 -7.23
C SER A 34 3.42 11.20 -7.13
N TRP A 35 4.49 11.11 -7.89
CA TRP A 35 5.54 12.13 -7.95
C TRP A 35 5.03 13.45 -8.54
N LEU A 36 4.22 13.37 -9.63
CA LEU A 36 3.57 14.54 -10.21
C LEU A 36 2.62 15.23 -9.23
N LEU A 37 1.78 14.46 -8.54
CA LEU A 37 0.83 15.00 -7.56
C LEU A 37 1.54 15.66 -6.37
N ASN A 38 2.56 15.00 -5.83
CA ASN A 38 3.34 15.59 -4.72
C ASN A 38 4.13 16.81 -5.21
N GLY A 39 4.74 16.76 -6.38
CA GLY A 39 5.43 17.90 -6.99
C GLY A 39 4.52 19.11 -7.21
N LEU A 40 3.25 18.88 -7.58
CA LEU A 40 2.24 19.94 -7.66
C LEU A 40 1.95 20.55 -6.28
N SER A 41 1.79 19.72 -5.26
CA SER A 41 1.59 20.18 -3.88
C SER A 41 2.79 20.97 -3.37
N ASP A 42 3.99 20.47 -3.60
CA ASP A 42 5.24 21.13 -3.20
C ASP A 42 5.40 22.46 -3.93
N PHE A 43 5.11 22.51 -5.23
CA PHE A 43 5.17 23.73 -6.02
C PHE A 43 4.21 24.82 -5.50
N VAL A 44 2.99 24.44 -5.11
CA VAL A 44 1.99 25.38 -4.55
C VAL A 44 2.36 25.80 -3.12
N SER A 45 3.05 24.96 -2.36
CA SER A 45 3.50 25.25 -0.99
C SER A 45 4.82 26.00 -0.92
N LEU A 46 5.55 26.14 -2.06
CA LEU A 46 6.76 26.96 -2.11
C LEU A 46 6.40 28.42 -1.80
N ASN A 47 6.87 28.91 -0.66
CA ASN A 47 6.74 30.29 -0.23
C ASN A 47 8.12 30.92 -0.03
N GLU A 48 8.15 32.24 0.07
CA GLU A 48 9.39 32.99 0.27
C GLU A 48 10.13 32.54 1.54
N ASP A 49 9.42 32.23 2.62
CA ASP A 49 10.01 31.80 3.90
C ASP A 49 10.76 30.47 3.76
N LEU A 50 10.21 29.51 3.00
CA LEU A 50 10.84 28.21 2.76
C LEU A 50 12.13 28.38 1.95
N VAL A 51 12.08 29.17 0.86
CA VAL A 51 13.25 29.39 -0.01
C VAL A 51 14.33 30.16 0.75
N TYR A 52 13.94 31.17 1.54
CA TYR A 52 14.85 31.89 2.40
C TYR A 52 15.55 30.98 3.43
N ASN A 53 14.79 30.06 4.04
CA ASN A 53 15.32 29.11 5.00
C ASN A 53 16.28 28.09 4.36
N ILE A 54 15.98 27.64 3.12
CA ILE A 54 16.87 26.79 2.34
C ILE A 54 18.17 27.55 1.99
N TYR A 55 18.07 28.81 1.58
CA TYR A 55 19.25 29.64 1.30
C TYR A 55 20.16 29.78 2.52
N TYR A 56 19.57 30.07 3.70
CA TYR A 56 20.36 30.21 4.93
C TYR A 56 20.97 28.90 5.44
N THR A 57 20.30 27.75 5.19
CA THR A 57 20.78 26.45 5.67
C THR A 57 21.77 25.77 4.73
N THR A 58 21.59 25.94 3.43
CA THR A 58 22.36 25.20 2.41
C THR A 58 23.24 26.08 1.53
N GLY A 59 23.05 27.40 1.55
CA GLY A 59 23.69 28.33 0.63
C GLY A 59 23.20 28.27 -0.82
N VAL A 60 22.19 27.45 -1.12
CA VAL A 60 21.62 27.30 -2.46
C VAL A 60 20.54 28.33 -2.69
N ASP A 61 20.76 29.23 -3.65
CA ASP A 61 19.76 30.22 -4.05
C ASP A 61 18.73 29.60 -4.97
N LEU A 62 17.52 29.42 -4.47
CA LEU A 62 16.35 28.93 -5.19
C LEU A 62 15.33 30.06 -5.47
N SER A 63 15.73 31.31 -5.32
CA SER A 63 14.84 32.47 -5.52
C SER A 63 14.21 32.54 -6.92
N PHE A 64 14.84 31.96 -7.93
CA PHE A 64 14.32 31.86 -9.28
C PHE A 64 13.07 30.93 -9.39
N LEU A 65 12.86 30.03 -8.41
CA LEU A 65 11.68 29.15 -8.36
C LEU A 65 10.47 29.85 -7.72
N ILE A 66 10.68 30.98 -7.04
CA ILE A 66 9.59 31.76 -6.49
C ILE A 66 8.94 32.52 -7.65
N LEU A 67 7.84 31.98 -8.19
CA LEU A 67 6.91 32.85 -8.88
C LEU A 67 6.42 33.90 -7.88
N HIS A 68 6.53 35.16 -8.19
CA HIS A 68 6.21 36.36 -7.38
C HIS A 68 4.77 36.39 -6.79
N ARG A 69 4.19 35.25 -6.50
CA ARG A 69 2.86 35.07 -5.93
C ARG A 69 2.89 34.00 -4.84
N ALA A 70 2.96 34.44 -3.60
CA ALA A 70 2.56 33.58 -2.50
C ALA A 70 1.07 33.20 -2.68
N PHE A 71 0.79 31.93 -2.91
CA PHE A 71 -0.59 31.46 -2.98
C PHE A 71 -1.26 31.62 -1.61
N PRO A 72 -2.57 32.00 -1.56
CA PRO A 72 -3.28 32.11 -0.30
C PRO A 72 -3.17 30.79 0.49
N PRO A 73 -2.98 30.82 1.82
CA PRO A 73 -2.85 29.60 2.64
C PRO A 73 -4.03 28.64 2.48
N LEU A 74 -5.22 29.18 2.24
CA LEU A 74 -6.42 28.38 1.96
C LEU A 74 -6.29 27.53 0.70
N LEU A 75 -5.71 28.09 -0.37
CA LEU A 75 -5.49 27.37 -1.63
C LEU A 75 -4.41 26.28 -1.45
N VAL A 76 -3.33 26.61 -0.74
CA VAL A 76 -2.28 25.61 -0.43
C VAL A 76 -2.88 24.44 0.35
N THR A 77 -3.64 24.72 1.41
CA THR A 77 -4.30 23.67 2.20
C THR A 77 -5.27 22.86 1.35
N PHE A 78 -6.06 23.50 0.50
CA PHE A 78 -7.02 22.83 -0.39
C PHE A 78 -6.32 21.88 -1.36
N VAL A 79 -5.26 22.34 -2.03
CA VAL A 79 -4.48 21.50 -2.95
C VAL A 79 -3.84 20.32 -2.21
N THR A 80 -3.23 20.56 -1.05
CA THR A 80 -2.60 19.50 -0.24
C THR A 80 -3.62 18.44 0.17
N VAL A 81 -4.81 18.85 0.59
CA VAL A 81 -5.89 17.90 0.96
C VAL A 81 -6.33 17.08 -0.25
N ILE A 82 -6.53 17.70 -1.41
CA ILE A 82 -6.91 16.98 -2.64
C ILE A 82 -5.83 15.97 -3.03
N VAL A 83 -4.56 16.37 -3.02
CA VAL A 83 -3.45 15.48 -3.34
C VAL A 83 -3.38 14.30 -2.36
N ALA A 84 -3.57 14.55 -1.07
CA ALA A 84 -3.62 13.48 -0.06
C ALA A 84 -4.78 12.50 -0.32
N LEU A 85 -5.97 12.99 -0.65
CA LEU A 85 -7.13 12.15 -0.98
C LEU A 85 -6.89 11.32 -2.25
N LEU A 86 -6.35 11.93 -3.31
CA LEU A 86 -5.97 11.21 -4.53
C LEU A 86 -4.93 10.13 -4.24
N GLY A 87 -3.97 10.41 -3.37
CA GLY A 87 -2.96 9.44 -2.92
C GLY A 87 -3.58 8.20 -2.25
N VAL A 88 -4.64 8.39 -1.43
CA VAL A 88 -5.40 7.28 -0.82
C VAL A 88 -6.08 6.43 -1.89
N LEU A 89 -6.72 7.06 -2.88
CA LEU A 89 -7.44 6.35 -3.94
C LEU A 89 -6.50 5.58 -4.87
N LEU A 90 -5.39 6.20 -5.29
CA LEU A 90 -4.36 5.55 -6.09
C LEU A 90 -3.68 4.40 -5.31
N GLY A 91 -3.47 4.58 -4.00
CA GLY A 91 -2.96 3.53 -3.12
C GLY A 91 -3.90 2.32 -3.02
N ALA A 92 -5.22 2.54 -3.04
CA ALA A 92 -6.20 1.46 -3.10
C ALA A 92 -6.18 0.75 -4.47
N GLY A 93 -6.08 1.49 -5.59
CA GLY A 93 -5.89 0.90 -6.92
C GLY A 93 -4.61 0.07 -7.03
N TYR A 94 -3.52 0.55 -6.43
CA TYR A 94 -2.27 -0.20 -6.31
C TYR A 94 -2.44 -1.50 -5.52
N CYS A 95 -3.22 -1.45 -4.42
CA CYS A 95 -3.56 -2.63 -3.63
C CYS A 95 -4.40 -3.64 -4.44
N LEU A 96 -5.45 -3.17 -5.15
CA LEU A 96 -6.31 -3.99 -6.00
C LEU A 96 -5.50 -4.74 -7.07
N TYR A 97 -4.62 -4.02 -7.77
CA TYR A 97 -3.72 -4.65 -8.76
C TYR A 97 -2.91 -5.79 -8.14
N HIS A 98 -2.27 -5.55 -7.00
CA HIS A 98 -1.43 -6.55 -6.35
C HIS A 98 -2.22 -7.73 -5.76
N LEU A 99 -3.47 -7.52 -5.33
CA LEU A 99 -4.40 -8.58 -4.94
C LEU A 99 -4.82 -9.42 -6.15
N GLY A 100 -5.12 -8.78 -7.30
CA GLY A 100 -5.53 -9.45 -8.52
C GLY A 100 -4.42 -10.33 -9.11
N ILE A 101 -3.20 -9.82 -9.28
CA ILE A 101 -2.10 -10.63 -9.80
C ILE A 101 -1.73 -11.81 -8.89
N ARG A 102 -1.96 -11.69 -7.57
CA ARG A 102 -1.77 -12.80 -6.64
C ARG A 102 -2.84 -13.89 -6.78
N ARG A 103 -4.04 -13.53 -7.27
CA ARG A 103 -5.11 -14.47 -7.64
C ARG A 103 -4.92 -15.06 -9.05
N GLY A 104 -3.87 -14.66 -9.77
CA GLY A 104 -3.64 -15.05 -11.16
C GLY A 104 -4.48 -14.30 -12.18
N GLU A 105 -5.16 -13.22 -11.79
CA GLU A 105 -5.98 -12.38 -12.64
C GLU A 105 -5.13 -11.46 -13.53
N GLU A 106 -5.60 -11.20 -14.74
CA GLU A 106 -4.99 -10.19 -15.62
C GLU A 106 -5.47 -8.80 -15.21
N MET A 107 -4.59 -8.02 -14.60
CA MET A 107 -4.93 -6.69 -14.12
C MET A 107 -4.36 -5.61 -15.07
N PRO A 108 -5.22 -4.86 -15.79
CA PRO A 108 -4.77 -3.79 -16.68
C PRO A 108 -4.22 -2.59 -15.89
N TYR A 109 -3.48 -1.70 -16.56
CA TYR A 109 -2.98 -0.46 -15.95
C TYR A 109 -4.09 0.45 -15.40
N LEU A 110 -5.30 0.39 -16.00
CA LEU A 110 -6.46 1.15 -15.56
C LEU A 110 -6.96 0.76 -14.16
N THR A 111 -6.64 -0.43 -13.66
CA THR A 111 -6.93 -0.87 -12.29
C THR A 111 -6.40 0.12 -11.22
N LEU A 112 -5.42 0.93 -11.57
CA LEU A 112 -4.94 2.00 -10.69
C LEU A 112 -6.06 2.97 -10.28
N PHE A 113 -7.05 3.14 -11.14
CA PHE A 113 -8.20 4.03 -10.92
C PHE A 113 -9.43 3.32 -10.35
N ASP A 114 -9.41 2.00 -10.17
CA ASP A 114 -10.55 1.26 -9.63
C ASP A 114 -10.86 1.61 -8.17
N GLY A 115 -9.88 2.16 -7.43
CA GLY A 115 -10.09 2.74 -6.11
C GLY A 115 -11.12 3.87 -6.09
N PHE A 116 -11.40 4.51 -7.23
CA PHE A 116 -12.41 5.57 -7.33
C PHE A 116 -13.85 5.04 -7.24
N SER A 117 -14.10 3.76 -7.50
CA SER A 117 -15.43 3.15 -7.44
C SER A 117 -16.05 3.14 -6.03
N PHE A 118 -15.24 3.10 -4.98
CA PHE A 118 -15.67 3.12 -3.58
C PHE A 118 -14.97 4.21 -2.75
N THR A 119 -14.76 5.37 -3.39
CA THR A 119 -14.07 6.55 -2.84
C THR A 119 -14.54 6.92 -1.43
N GLY A 120 -15.86 7.00 -1.21
CA GLY A 120 -16.42 7.43 0.08
C GLY A 120 -15.98 6.52 1.24
N LYS A 121 -16.02 5.20 1.02
CA LYS A 121 -15.58 4.22 2.03
C LYS A 121 -14.08 4.28 2.28
N LEU A 122 -13.26 4.48 1.22
CA LEU A 122 -11.80 4.60 1.36
C LEU A 122 -11.40 5.85 2.12
N ILE A 123 -12.00 6.99 1.80
CA ILE A 123 -11.74 8.26 2.51
C ILE A 123 -12.15 8.14 3.97
N LEU A 124 -13.34 7.59 4.24
CA LEU A 124 -13.81 7.39 5.62
C LEU A 124 -12.89 6.42 6.38
N LEU A 125 -12.45 5.33 5.74
CA LEU A 125 -11.51 4.39 6.34
C LEU A 125 -10.17 5.06 6.68
N ALA A 126 -9.63 5.85 5.73
CA ALA A 126 -8.38 6.57 5.93
C ALA A 126 -8.48 7.57 7.09
N LEU A 127 -9.59 8.33 7.13
CA LEU A 127 -9.87 9.30 8.20
C LEU A 127 -9.97 8.63 9.57
N VAL A 128 -10.79 7.59 9.70
CA VAL A 128 -10.98 6.88 10.97
C VAL A 128 -9.69 6.22 11.44
N ARG A 129 -8.95 5.60 10.51
CA ARG A 129 -7.64 5.01 10.80
C ARG A 129 -6.65 6.09 11.28
N TYR A 130 -6.59 7.24 10.60
CA TYR A 130 -5.71 8.34 10.97
C TYR A 130 -6.05 8.86 12.37
N ILE A 131 -7.34 9.10 12.66
CA ILE A 131 -7.80 9.56 13.98
C ILE A 131 -7.38 8.56 15.06
N PHE A 132 -7.62 7.27 14.87
CA PHE A 132 -7.26 6.26 15.87
C PHE A 132 -5.76 6.17 16.09
N VAL A 133 -4.94 6.18 15.03
CA VAL A 133 -3.49 6.16 15.17
C VAL A 133 -2.99 7.43 15.83
N PHE A 134 -3.54 8.59 15.48
CA PHE A 134 -3.20 9.88 16.08
C PHE A 134 -3.50 9.91 17.58
N LEU A 135 -4.72 9.49 17.99
CA LEU A 135 -5.09 9.44 19.41
C LEU A 135 -4.13 8.54 20.22
N TRP A 136 -3.79 7.37 19.71
CA TRP A 136 -2.84 6.48 20.36
C TRP A 136 -1.42 7.05 20.38
N SER A 137 -1.03 7.80 19.35
CA SER A 137 0.28 8.45 19.27
C SER A 137 0.38 9.65 20.23
N MET A 138 -0.73 10.35 20.47
CA MET A 138 -0.78 11.42 21.49
C MET A 138 -0.56 10.88 22.91
N LEU A 139 -1.02 9.65 23.18
CA LEU A 139 -0.81 9.04 24.48
C LEU A 139 0.68 8.66 24.68
N PHE A 140 1.25 7.93 23.75
CA PHE A 140 2.68 7.62 23.65
C PHE A 140 3.02 7.15 22.21
N ILE A 141 4.27 7.35 21.78
CA ILE A 141 4.75 6.93 20.45
C ILE A 141 4.62 5.41 20.26
N ILE A 142 4.95 4.60 21.27
CA ILE A 142 4.90 3.13 21.19
C ILE A 142 3.47 2.61 20.95
N PRO A 143 2.44 3.01 21.70
CA PRO A 143 1.05 2.65 21.41
C PRO A 143 0.59 3.10 20.00
N GLY A 144 1.04 4.27 19.51
CA GLY A 144 0.77 4.72 18.15
C GLY A 144 1.30 3.77 17.08
N ILE A 145 2.54 3.31 17.23
CA ILE A 145 3.12 2.30 16.33
C ILE A 145 2.32 0.98 16.39
N ILE A 146 1.97 0.51 17.57
CA ILE A 146 1.15 -0.70 17.76
C ILE A 146 -0.22 -0.54 17.09
N ALA A 147 -0.84 0.65 17.17
CA ALA A 147 -2.10 0.97 16.52
C ALA A 147 -1.97 0.97 14.99
N ALA A 148 -0.88 1.52 14.44
CA ALA A 148 -0.61 1.50 13.00
C ALA A 148 -0.57 0.05 12.46
N TYR A 149 0.11 -0.86 13.15
CA TYR A 149 0.11 -2.29 12.80
C TYR A 149 -1.26 -2.94 12.97
N ARG A 150 -2.03 -2.54 13.98
CA ARG A 150 -3.37 -3.06 14.25
C ARG A 150 -4.36 -2.79 13.13
N TYR A 151 -4.25 -1.64 12.46
CA TYR A 151 -5.16 -1.21 11.40
C TYR A 151 -4.58 -1.39 9.99
N ARG A 152 -3.43 -2.05 9.86
CA ARG A 152 -2.71 -2.18 8.58
C ARG A 152 -3.53 -2.85 7.49
N PHE A 153 -4.25 -3.91 7.83
CA PHE A 153 -5.01 -4.73 6.87
C PHE A 153 -6.43 -4.22 6.58
N ALA A 154 -6.87 -3.15 7.22
CA ALA A 154 -8.20 -2.60 6.99
C ALA A 154 -8.44 -2.21 5.53
N VAL A 155 -7.42 -1.63 4.86
CA VAL A 155 -7.49 -1.29 3.43
C VAL A 155 -7.58 -2.56 2.58
N TYR A 156 -6.80 -3.60 2.89
CA TYR A 156 -6.84 -4.87 2.14
C TYR A 156 -8.20 -5.55 2.26
N ASN A 157 -8.81 -5.57 3.47
CA ASN A 157 -10.14 -6.09 3.69
C ASN A 157 -11.18 -5.35 2.86
N LEU A 158 -11.11 -4.00 2.80
CA LEU A 158 -12.03 -3.18 2.03
C LEU A 158 -11.81 -3.32 0.50
N CYS A 159 -10.57 -3.50 0.05
CA CYS A 159 -10.25 -3.79 -1.35
C CYS A 159 -10.76 -5.17 -1.79
N GLU A 160 -10.75 -6.17 -0.90
CA GLU A 160 -11.29 -7.49 -1.20
C GLU A 160 -12.84 -7.52 -1.17
N ASP A 161 -13.45 -6.71 -0.31
CA ASP A 161 -14.90 -6.62 -0.14
C ASP A 161 -15.34 -5.16 -0.01
N PRO A 162 -15.57 -4.45 -1.13
CA PRO A 162 -16.03 -3.06 -1.12
C PRO A 162 -17.41 -2.85 -0.47
N GLU A 163 -18.21 -3.91 -0.34
CA GLU A 163 -19.52 -3.85 0.34
C GLU A 163 -19.40 -3.82 1.87
N MET A 164 -18.24 -4.23 2.41
CA MET A 164 -17.98 -4.25 3.84
C MET A 164 -18.10 -2.84 4.46
N GLY A 165 -18.60 -2.79 5.68
CA GLY A 165 -18.61 -1.58 6.49
C GLY A 165 -17.19 -1.16 6.91
N VAL A 166 -16.93 0.15 6.98
CA VAL A 166 -15.60 0.69 7.35
C VAL A 166 -15.16 0.20 8.75
N MET A 167 -16.09 0.21 9.71
CA MET A 167 -15.79 -0.27 11.07
C MET A 167 -15.57 -1.78 11.10
N ASP A 168 -16.24 -2.54 10.24
CA ASP A 168 -16.05 -3.99 10.12
C ASP A 168 -14.68 -4.31 9.54
N ALA A 169 -14.24 -3.58 8.50
CA ALA A 169 -12.88 -3.69 7.94
C ALA A 169 -11.80 -3.41 9.01
N ILE A 170 -12.00 -2.39 9.85
CA ILE A 170 -11.11 -2.06 10.96
C ILE A 170 -11.13 -3.15 12.04
N ASN A 171 -12.31 -3.63 12.44
CA ASN A 171 -12.43 -4.67 13.47
C ASN A 171 -11.86 -6.01 12.98
N MET A 172 -12.07 -6.35 11.72
CA MET A 172 -11.46 -7.51 11.07
C MET A 172 -9.94 -7.39 11.07
N SER A 173 -9.37 -6.24 10.69
CA SER A 173 -7.93 -5.99 10.76
C SER A 173 -7.36 -6.16 12.17
N LYS A 174 -8.10 -5.68 13.20
CA LYS A 174 -7.71 -5.91 14.61
C LYS A 174 -7.63 -7.40 14.95
N ALA A 175 -8.64 -8.17 14.55
CA ALA A 175 -8.70 -9.60 14.80
C ALA A 175 -7.59 -10.35 14.05
N GLN A 176 -7.35 -10.00 12.79
CA GLN A 176 -6.28 -10.58 11.95
C GLN A 176 -4.90 -10.33 12.54
N THR A 177 -4.58 -9.10 12.94
CA THR A 177 -3.24 -8.71 13.41
C THR A 177 -2.95 -9.11 14.86
N ALA A 178 -3.96 -9.53 15.65
CA ALA A 178 -3.76 -9.98 17.03
C ALA A 178 -2.82 -11.20 17.08
N GLY A 179 -1.72 -11.09 17.84
CA GLY A 179 -0.68 -12.12 17.96
C GLY A 179 0.40 -12.08 16.87
N PHE A 180 0.21 -11.33 15.78
CA PHE A 180 1.14 -11.28 14.65
C PHE A 180 1.86 -9.93 14.48
N LYS A 181 1.60 -8.94 15.34
CA LYS A 181 2.17 -7.59 15.24
C LYS A 181 3.70 -7.59 15.24
N TRP A 182 4.30 -8.42 16.12
CA TRP A 182 5.75 -8.55 16.19
C TRP A 182 6.34 -9.13 14.90
N GLN A 183 5.66 -10.11 14.31
CA GLN A 183 6.11 -10.71 13.05
C GLN A 183 6.00 -9.72 11.87
N LEU A 184 4.96 -8.87 11.85
CA LEU A 184 4.81 -7.76 10.91
C LEU A 184 5.94 -6.73 11.09
N PHE A 185 6.24 -6.36 12.34
CA PHE A 185 7.33 -5.43 12.63
C PHE A 185 8.68 -5.98 12.14
N VAL A 186 8.98 -7.26 12.41
CA VAL A 186 10.22 -7.88 11.94
C VAL A 186 10.25 -8.03 10.41
N LEU A 187 9.08 -8.21 9.78
CA LEU A 187 8.97 -8.19 8.32
C LEU A 187 9.36 -6.82 7.77
N ASP A 188 8.81 -5.74 8.32
CA ASP A 188 9.15 -4.37 7.91
C ASP A 188 10.62 -4.05 8.15
N LEU A 189 11.17 -4.48 9.30
CA LEU A 189 12.58 -4.31 9.63
C LEU A 189 13.49 -5.00 8.58
N SER A 190 13.03 -6.13 8.03
CA SER A 190 13.76 -6.83 6.97
C SER A 190 13.79 -6.10 5.63
N PHE A 191 12.93 -5.10 5.43
CA PHE A 191 12.92 -4.21 4.28
C PHE A 191 13.59 -2.85 4.55
N LEU A 192 13.96 -2.57 5.81
CA LEU A 192 14.53 -1.27 6.20
C LEU A 192 15.80 -0.94 5.40
N GLY A 193 16.71 -1.92 5.25
CA GLY A 193 17.94 -1.74 4.45
C GLY A 193 17.66 -1.38 2.99
N TRP A 194 16.64 -2.01 2.39
CA TRP A 194 16.20 -1.68 1.04
C TRP A 194 15.60 -0.29 0.93
N GLN A 195 14.87 0.16 1.95
CA GLN A 195 14.30 1.51 1.98
C GLN A 195 15.37 2.60 2.08
N ILE A 196 16.41 2.37 2.90
CA ILE A 196 17.55 3.27 2.98
C ILE A 196 18.24 3.35 1.62
N LEU A 197 18.43 2.22 0.93
CA LEU A 197 19.02 2.18 -0.39
C LEU A 197 18.13 2.88 -1.44
N CYS A 198 16.80 2.76 -1.35
CA CYS A 198 15.88 3.54 -2.17
C CYS A 198 16.07 5.04 -1.96
N GLY A 199 16.24 5.50 -0.73
CA GLY A 199 16.53 6.92 -0.42
C GLY A 199 17.84 7.39 -1.04
N LEU A 200 18.90 6.59 -0.94
CA LEU A 200 20.21 6.91 -1.53
C LEU A 200 20.18 6.97 -3.07
N THR A 201 19.29 6.21 -3.72
CA THR A 201 19.12 6.22 -5.18
C THR A 201 18.05 7.20 -5.67
N LEU A 202 17.69 8.21 -4.88
CA LEU A 202 16.64 9.19 -5.19
C LEU A 202 15.31 8.54 -5.59
N GLY A 203 15.03 7.37 -5.03
CA GLY A 203 13.78 6.64 -5.28
C GLY A 203 13.78 5.73 -6.51
N ILE A 204 14.82 5.73 -7.36
CA ILE A 204 14.85 4.90 -8.57
C ILE A 204 14.70 3.41 -8.24
N LEU A 205 15.34 2.93 -7.18
CA LEU A 205 15.26 1.53 -6.75
C LEU A 205 13.85 1.13 -6.28
N SER A 206 13.00 2.10 -5.93
CA SER A 206 11.62 1.84 -5.50
C SER A 206 10.79 1.12 -6.55
N ILE A 207 11.08 1.29 -7.85
CA ILE A 207 10.38 0.62 -8.97
C ILE A 207 10.46 -0.92 -8.80
N TRP A 208 11.59 -1.43 -8.29
CA TRP A 208 11.79 -2.87 -8.08
C TRP A 208 11.38 -3.34 -6.69
N ILE A 209 11.61 -2.51 -5.67
CA ILE A 209 11.39 -2.91 -4.27
C ILE A 209 9.91 -2.79 -3.88
N GLN A 210 9.17 -1.79 -4.36
CA GLN A 210 7.76 -1.60 -3.97
C GLN A 210 6.85 -2.77 -4.37
N PRO A 211 6.86 -3.28 -5.62
CA PRO A 211 5.99 -4.40 -5.99
C PRO A 211 6.35 -5.67 -5.23
N TYR A 212 7.63 -5.90 -4.98
CA TYR A 212 8.10 -7.01 -4.17
C TYR A 212 7.61 -6.90 -2.71
N ARG A 213 7.69 -5.71 -2.11
CA ARG A 213 7.19 -5.46 -0.77
C ARG A 213 5.66 -5.61 -0.70
N ALA A 214 4.93 -5.03 -1.66
CA ALA A 214 3.48 -5.14 -1.72
C ALA A 214 3.01 -6.59 -1.78
N GLN A 215 3.63 -7.42 -2.63
CA GLN A 215 3.32 -8.84 -2.71
C GLN A 215 3.68 -9.60 -1.42
N THR A 216 4.77 -9.24 -0.76
CA THR A 216 5.13 -9.83 0.53
C THR A 216 4.09 -9.49 1.62
N ASP A 217 3.63 -8.23 1.67
CA ASP A 217 2.62 -7.78 2.62
C ASP A 217 1.26 -8.47 2.39
N ILE A 218 0.85 -8.59 1.13
CA ILE A 218 -0.40 -9.27 0.75
C ILE A 218 -0.29 -10.77 1.05
N GLY A 219 0.85 -11.40 0.77
CA GLY A 219 1.08 -12.79 1.12
C GLY A 219 0.99 -13.03 2.63
N PHE A 220 1.56 -12.14 3.42
CA PHE A 220 1.43 -12.20 4.87
C PHE A 220 -0.03 -12.05 5.33
N PHE A 221 -0.77 -11.13 4.74
CA PHE A 221 -2.20 -10.93 4.98
C PHE A 221 -3.01 -12.19 4.68
N GLN A 222 -2.80 -12.84 3.52
CA GLN A 222 -3.50 -14.06 3.15
C GLN A 222 -3.13 -15.25 4.06
N GLN A 223 -1.86 -15.40 4.44
CA GLN A 223 -1.46 -16.45 5.38
C GLN A 223 -2.12 -16.28 6.75
N ILE A 224 -2.26 -15.04 7.25
CA ILE A 224 -3.01 -14.79 8.50
C ILE A 224 -4.49 -15.15 8.35
N LYS A 225 -5.11 -14.82 7.21
CA LYS A 225 -6.51 -15.20 6.93
C LYS A 225 -6.68 -16.72 7.01
N THR A 226 -5.77 -17.46 6.38
CA THR A 226 -5.78 -18.94 6.40
C THR A 226 -5.57 -19.50 7.82
N ILE A 227 -4.58 -18.99 8.57
CA ILE A 227 -4.28 -19.47 9.93
C ILE A 227 -5.44 -19.22 10.90
N LYS A 228 -6.11 -18.06 10.77
CA LYS A 228 -7.18 -17.66 11.68
C LYS A 228 -8.58 -18.01 11.21
N GLY A 229 -8.76 -18.37 9.95
CA GLY A 229 -10.06 -18.56 9.33
C GLY A 229 -10.93 -17.29 9.29
N ILE A 230 -10.30 -16.10 9.33
CA ILE A 230 -11.00 -14.81 9.41
C ILE A 230 -10.86 -14.05 8.09
N GLY A 231 -11.99 -13.60 7.54
CA GLY A 231 -12.00 -12.77 6.33
C GLY A 231 -12.24 -13.53 5.04
N TRP A 232 -12.62 -14.79 5.13
CA TRP A 232 -13.18 -15.53 4.00
C TRP A 232 -14.69 -15.26 3.93
N ARG A 233 -15.15 -14.55 2.92
CA ARG A 233 -16.55 -14.61 2.55
C ARG A 233 -16.78 -15.99 1.97
N ASN A 234 -17.71 -16.79 2.46
CA ASN A 234 -18.23 -18.09 2.04
C ASN A 234 -17.93 -18.62 0.61
N THR A 235 -16.87 -18.18 -0.01
CA THR A 235 -16.26 -18.85 -1.15
C THR A 235 -15.37 -19.93 -0.56
N PRO A 236 -15.64 -21.22 -0.87
CA PRO A 236 -14.70 -22.28 -0.50
C PRO A 236 -13.31 -21.87 -0.97
N PRO A 237 -12.25 -22.20 -0.22
CA PRO A 237 -10.91 -21.98 -0.71
C PRO A 237 -10.86 -22.57 -2.12
N HIS A 238 -10.59 -21.71 -3.11
CA HIS A 238 -10.20 -22.22 -4.40
C HIS A 238 -9.03 -23.14 -4.09
N ASP A 239 -9.16 -24.38 -4.45
CA ASP A 239 -8.16 -25.40 -4.20
C ASP A 239 -6.88 -24.93 -4.90
N ASP A 240 -6.03 -24.22 -4.12
CA ASP A 240 -4.79 -23.61 -4.58
C ASP A 240 -3.72 -24.69 -4.82
N THR A 241 -4.11 -25.76 -5.49
CA THR A 241 -3.17 -26.67 -6.12
C THR A 241 -2.71 -26.15 -7.49
N PHE A 242 -2.45 -24.83 -7.60
CA PHE A 242 -1.53 -24.38 -8.63
C PHE A 242 -0.11 -24.76 -8.16
N ARG A 243 0.23 -26.05 -8.36
CA ARG A 243 1.61 -26.53 -8.36
C ARG A 243 2.19 -26.19 -9.72
N PRO A 244 3.21 -25.31 -9.83
CA PRO A 244 3.81 -24.96 -11.12
C PRO A 244 4.47 -26.14 -11.84
N ASN A 245 4.45 -27.36 -11.26
CA ASN A 245 5.14 -28.54 -11.74
C ASN A 245 4.29 -29.82 -11.58
N ASP A 246 3.00 -29.79 -11.92
CA ASP A 246 2.26 -31.02 -12.06
C ASP A 246 2.14 -31.39 -13.56
N PRO A 247 3.02 -32.26 -14.11
CA PRO A 247 3.01 -32.65 -15.53
C PRO A 247 1.86 -33.57 -15.88
N PHE A 248 1.01 -33.96 -14.92
CA PHE A 248 -0.09 -34.90 -15.12
C PHE A 248 -1.39 -34.39 -14.48
N GLY A 249 -1.85 -33.19 -14.87
CA GLY A 249 -3.22 -32.75 -14.64
C GLY A 249 -4.20 -33.64 -15.40
N GLY A 250 -4.37 -34.85 -14.95
CA GLY A 250 -5.33 -35.79 -15.54
C GLY A 250 -6.74 -35.32 -15.24
N THR A 251 -7.47 -35.00 -16.30
CA THR A 251 -8.91 -34.85 -16.33
C THR A 251 -9.56 -36.18 -15.95
N ASP A 252 -9.93 -36.36 -14.68
CA ASP A 252 -10.85 -37.43 -14.32
C ASP A 252 -12.29 -36.97 -14.54
N ASN A 253 -12.73 -37.13 -15.79
CA ASN A 253 -14.14 -37.26 -16.12
C ASN A 253 -14.56 -38.70 -15.78
N SER A 254 -14.98 -38.96 -14.56
CA SER A 254 -15.73 -40.19 -14.27
C SER A 254 -17.20 -39.84 -14.11
N TRP A 255 -17.94 -40.09 -15.16
CA TRP A 255 -19.38 -40.25 -15.22
C TRP A 255 -19.82 -41.40 -14.31
N GLN A 256 -20.64 -41.10 -13.26
CA GLN A 256 -21.81 -41.93 -12.95
C GLN A 256 -22.73 -41.20 -12.03
#